data_793b8888c2a5aff533212d8a9dbe3d5c
#
_entry.id   793b8888c2a5aff533212d8a9dbe3d5c
#
_cell.length_a   1.000
_cell.length_b   1.000
_cell.length_c   1.000
_cell.angle_alpha   90.00
_cell.angle_beta   90.00
_cell.angle_gamma   90.00
#
_symmetry.space_group_name_H-M   'P 1'
#
loop_
_entity.id
_entity.type
_entity.pdbx_description
1 polymer ?
#
loop_
_entity_poly.entity_id
_entity_poly.type
_entity_poly.pdbx_seq_one_letter_code
_entity_poly.pdbx_strand_id
1 'polypeptide(L)'
;MRLPRATRLLLGFAGPKTEAEAITRQLGEFLHSALKLELSAEKTLITHANTAKARFLGYDIVTQQGHDQHDWQGKRCVNGRIGLRVPAAVIDAHCAQYMKHGKPTHRPALLFEHDYTIVERYQTEYRGVVQYYLLASNVSQLSRLHWLMQQSLIRTLANKHKTGRRAMLNTYRSTVHTLHGTMKCLKVTVDRGKDKNPLITSFGGIPLRRQKHAILHDSLPLRFDGSRNELIKRLLADACELCGAQGYCEVHHIRKLADLKVKGRTEKPPWVHRMAARQRKTLIVCRDCHHAIHAGRPTRQ
;
A
#
# COMPACT_ATOMS: atom_id res chain seq x y z
N MET A 1 -17.09 20.71 -11.92
CA MET A 1 -17.45 19.64 -12.85
C MET A 1 -16.30 18.61 -12.80
N ARG A 2 -16.52 17.42 -12.22
CA ARG A 2 -15.47 16.37 -12.20
C ARG A 2 -15.44 15.73 -13.59
N LEU A 3 -14.32 15.82 -14.29
CA LEU A 3 -14.10 15.07 -15.52
C LEU A 3 -14.30 13.58 -15.23
N PRO A 4 -15.02 12.83 -16.09
CA PRO A 4 -15.21 11.41 -15.91
C PRO A 4 -13.84 10.73 -15.87
N ARG A 5 -13.67 9.80 -14.90
CA ARG A 5 -12.43 9.01 -14.79
C ARG A 5 -12.23 8.24 -16.10
N ALA A 6 -11.03 8.34 -16.66
CA ALA A 6 -10.66 7.63 -17.87
C ALA A 6 -10.96 6.13 -17.71
N THR A 7 -11.93 5.64 -18.48
CA THR A 7 -12.26 4.21 -18.56
C THR A 7 -11.23 3.53 -19.45
N ARG A 8 -10.79 2.34 -19.07
CA ARG A 8 -9.89 1.52 -19.89
C ARG A 8 -10.64 0.28 -20.35
N LEU A 9 -10.56 -0.01 -21.64
CA LEU A 9 -11.21 -1.17 -22.25
C LEU A 9 -10.14 -2.01 -22.96
N LEU A 10 -10.25 -3.33 -22.89
CA LEU A 10 -9.48 -4.27 -23.68
C LEU A 10 -10.45 -5.14 -24.47
N LEU A 11 -10.28 -5.16 -25.78
CA LEU A 11 -11.04 -6.00 -26.69
C LEU A 11 -10.12 -7.06 -27.31
N GLY A 12 -10.58 -8.33 -27.29
CA GLY A 12 -9.98 -9.41 -28.06
C GLY A 12 -10.71 -9.54 -29.38
N PHE A 13 -9.96 -9.55 -30.48
CA PHE A 13 -10.50 -9.70 -31.82
C PHE A 13 -9.73 -10.78 -32.59
N ALA A 14 -10.45 -11.60 -33.37
CA ALA A 14 -9.88 -12.60 -34.24
C ALA A 14 -10.26 -12.28 -35.68
N GLY A 15 -9.33 -11.73 -36.45
CA GLY A 15 -9.51 -11.30 -37.82
C GLY A 15 -8.36 -10.43 -38.32
N PRO A 16 -8.44 -9.91 -39.55
CA PRO A 16 -7.43 -9.08 -40.14
C PRO A 16 -7.32 -7.72 -39.43
N LYS A 17 -6.14 -7.10 -39.48
CA LYS A 17 -5.85 -5.81 -38.84
C LYS A 17 -6.79 -4.68 -39.33
N THR A 18 -7.15 -4.71 -40.62
CA THR A 18 -8.06 -3.72 -41.24
C THR A 18 -9.43 -3.68 -40.58
N GLU A 19 -9.97 -4.83 -40.20
CA GLU A 19 -11.24 -4.92 -39.46
C GLU A 19 -11.10 -4.41 -38.04
N ALA A 20 -9.99 -4.71 -37.35
CA ALA A 20 -9.72 -4.17 -36.03
C ALA A 20 -9.64 -2.63 -36.04
N GLU A 21 -9.04 -2.06 -37.08
CA GLU A 21 -8.98 -0.60 -37.30
C GLU A 21 -10.39 -0.01 -37.56
N ALA A 22 -11.22 -0.70 -38.32
CA ALA A 22 -12.61 -0.31 -38.56
C ALA A 22 -13.44 -0.32 -37.26
N ILE A 23 -13.32 -1.40 -36.45
CA ILE A 23 -13.97 -1.50 -35.14
C ILE A 23 -13.51 -0.37 -34.21
N THR A 24 -12.22 -0.04 -34.19
CA THR A 24 -11.69 1.03 -33.37
C THR A 24 -12.29 2.39 -33.76
N ARG A 25 -12.47 2.65 -35.05
CA ARG A 25 -13.11 3.86 -35.56
C ARG A 25 -14.58 3.93 -35.15
N GLN A 26 -15.34 2.87 -35.39
CA GLN A 26 -16.75 2.79 -35.01
C GLN A 26 -16.94 2.98 -33.50
N LEU A 27 -16.06 2.41 -32.68
CA LEU A 27 -16.07 2.60 -31.24
C LEU A 27 -15.82 4.07 -30.86
N GLY A 28 -14.88 4.73 -31.53
CA GLY A 28 -14.61 6.17 -31.35
C GLY A 28 -15.81 7.04 -31.69
N GLU A 29 -16.47 6.78 -32.82
CA GLU A 29 -17.69 7.46 -33.26
C GLU A 29 -18.84 7.27 -32.28
N PHE A 30 -19.04 6.04 -31.80
CA PHE A 30 -20.05 5.72 -30.78
C PHE A 30 -19.79 6.46 -29.47
N LEU A 31 -18.55 6.40 -28.96
CA LEU A 31 -18.19 7.09 -27.71
C LEU A 31 -18.40 8.60 -27.82
N HIS A 32 -18.05 9.18 -28.96
CA HIS A 32 -18.24 10.62 -29.21
C HIS A 32 -19.71 10.99 -29.35
N SER A 33 -20.48 10.27 -30.15
CA SER A 33 -21.88 10.59 -30.43
C SER A 33 -22.82 10.30 -29.26
N ALA A 34 -22.72 9.12 -28.65
CA ALA A 34 -23.64 8.64 -27.62
C ALA A 34 -23.23 9.07 -26.21
N LEU A 35 -21.93 9.06 -25.88
CA LEU A 35 -21.47 9.28 -24.52
C LEU A 35 -20.69 10.59 -24.34
N LYS A 36 -20.46 11.37 -25.41
CA LYS A 36 -19.66 12.59 -25.40
C LYS A 36 -18.26 12.39 -24.82
N LEU A 37 -17.67 11.22 -25.09
CA LEU A 37 -16.33 10.83 -24.67
C LEU A 37 -15.40 10.76 -25.87
N GLU A 38 -14.15 11.16 -25.67
CA GLU A 38 -13.11 11.09 -26.69
C GLU A 38 -12.18 9.90 -26.46
N LEU A 39 -11.86 9.19 -27.53
CA LEU A 39 -10.90 8.10 -27.53
C LEU A 39 -9.49 8.69 -27.63
N SER A 40 -8.63 8.43 -26.62
CA SER A 40 -7.27 8.92 -26.67
C SER A 40 -6.47 8.18 -27.73
N ALA A 41 -6.06 8.85 -28.80
CA ALA A 41 -5.27 8.27 -29.88
C ALA A 41 -3.93 7.68 -29.39
N GLU A 42 -3.27 8.36 -28.43
CA GLU A 42 -1.98 7.89 -27.86
C GLU A 42 -2.11 6.61 -27.05
N LYS A 43 -3.29 6.35 -26.46
CA LYS A 43 -3.53 5.22 -25.56
C LYS A 43 -4.34 4.10 -26.19
N THR A 44 -4.89 4.33 -27.37
CA THR A 44 -5.65 3.31 -28.12
C THR A 44 -4.72 2.61 -29.09
N LEU A 45 -4.33 1.38 -28.74
CA LEU A 45 -3.35 0.62 -29.48
C LEU A 45 -3.97 -0.68 -29.98
N ILE A 46 -3.76 -1.00 -31.24
CA ILE A 46 -4.01 -2.32 -31.81
C ILE A 46 -2.73 -3.14 -31.71
N THR A 47 -2.78 -4.21 -30.93
CA THR A 47 -1.60 -5.04 -30.64
C THR A 47 -1.81 -6.43 -31.20
N HIS A 48 -0.88 -6.91 -32.03
CA HIS A 48 -0.92 -8.28 -32.53
C HIS A 48 -0.56 -9.29 -31.43
N ALA A 49 -1.52 -10.18 -31.09
CA ALA A 49 -1.46 -11.01 -29.90
C ALA A 49 -0.29 -12.00 -29.87
N ASN A 50 0.20 -12.45 -31.02
CA ASN A 50 1.28 -13.45 -31.12
C ASN A 50 2.69 -12.85 -31.07
N THR A 51 2.87 -11.60 -31.51
CA THR A 51 4.19 -10.99 -31.66
C THR A 51 4.46 -9.87 -30.66
N ALA A 52 3.43 -9.30 -30.08
CA ALA A 52 3.53 -8.17 -29.17
C ALA A 52 2.78 -8.43 -27.85
N LYS A 53 2.89 -7.48 -26.93
CA LYS A 53 2.25 -7.54 -25.61
C LYS A 53 1.34 -6.35 -25.44
N ALA A 54 0.07 -6.60 -25.15
CA ALA A 54 -0.87 -5.54 -24.81
C ALA A 54 -0.72 -5.18 -23.32
N ARG A 55 -0.54 -3.89 -23.04
CA ARG A 55 -0.48 -3.43 -21.65
C ARG A 55 -1.86 -2.99 -21.18
N PHE A 56 -2.38 -3.68 -20.17
CA PHE A 56 -3.67 -3.38 -19.57
C PHE A 56 -3.63 -3.53 -18.05
N LEU A 57 -4.11 -2.52 -17.32
CA LEU A 57 -4.14 -2.48 -15.87
C LEU A 57 -2.81 -2.93 -15.21
N GLY A 58 -1.69 -2.45 -15.74
CA GLY A 58 -0.36 -2.76 -15.20
C GLY A 58 0.20 -4.15 -15.56
N TYR A 59 -0.58 -5.03 -16.21
CA TYR A 59 -0.13 -6.32 -16.71
C TYR A 59 0.27 -6.23 -18.18
N ASP A 60 1.21 -7.08 -18.59
CA ASP A 60 1.42 -7.45 -19.98
C ASP A 60 0.51 -8.65 -20.29
N ILE A 61 -0.41 -8.48 -21.24
CA ILE A 61 -1.26 -9.54 -21.78
C ILE A 61 -0.58 -10.13 -22.98
N VAL A 62 -0.41 -11.43 -22.96
CA VAL A 62 0.31 -12.18 -24.01
C VAL A 62 -0.46 -13.43 -24.40
N THR A 63 -0.39 -13.81 -25.66
CA THR A 63 -0.76 -15.15 -26.08
C THR A 63 0.40 -16.09 -25.80
N GLN A 64 0.14 -17.13 -25.01
CA GLN A 64 1.17 -18.11 -24.67
C GLN A 64 1.43 -19.01 -25.88
N GLN A 65 2.68 -19.16 -26.24
CA GLN A 65 3.14 -20.07 -27.27
C GLN A 65 4.17 -21.03 -26.65
N GLY A 66 3.89 -22.31 -26.70
CA GLY A 66 4.80 -23.34 -26.20
C GLY A 66 4.57 -24.59 -27.02
N HIS A 67 5.44 -24.80 -28.00
CA HIS A 67 5.31 -25.99 -28.87
C HIS A 67 5.66 -27.28 -28.13
N ASP A 68 6.45 -27.18 -27.07
CA ASP A 68 7.03 -28.33 -26.35
C ASP A 68 6.20 -28.79 -25.14
N GLN A 69 5.16 -28.04 -24.78
CA GLN A 69 4.30 -28.40 -23.65
C GLN A 69 3.05 -29.15 -24.12
N HIS A 70 3.03 -30.43 -23.81
CA HIS A 70 1.89 -31.31 -24.11
C HIS A 70 1.22 -31.73 -22.78
N ASP A 71 -0.08 -32.02 -22.83
CA ASP A 71 -0.80 -32.65 -21.74
C ASP A 71 -0.52 -34.17 -21.72
N TRP A 72 -1.13 -34.88 -20.76
CA TRP A 72 -1.01 -36.32 -20.65
C TRP A 72 -1.57 -37.11 -21.84
N GLN A 73 -2.35 -36.47 -22.72
CA GLN A 73 -2.86 -37.01 -23.96
C GLN A 73 -2.01 -36.66 -25.18
N GLY A 74 -0.88 -36.01 -24.99
CA GLY A 74 0.01 -35.55 -26.06
C GLY A 74 -0.52 -34.33 -26.85
N LYS A 75 -1.59 -33.66 -26.37
CA LYS A 75 -2.09 -32.42 -26.99
C LYS A 75 -1.33 -31.20 -26.47
N ARG A 76 -1.05 -30.26 -27.36
CA ARG A 76 -0.43 -28.98 -26.95
C ARG A 76 -1.33 -28.22 -25.98
N CYS A 77 -0.88 -28.02 -24.74
CA CYS A 77 -1.72 -27.50 -23.65
C CYS A 77 -1.61 -25.99 -23.41
N VAL A 78 -0.66 -25.31 -24.03
CA VAL A 78 -0.32 -23.90 -23.74
C VAL A 78 -0.66 -22.96 -24.89
N ASN A 79 -0.59 -23.44 -26.14
CA ASN A 79 -0.80 -22.60 -27.33
C ASN A 79 -2.18 -21.93 -27.36
N GLY A 80 -2.18 -20.63 -27.68
CA GLY A 80 -3.38 -19.82 -27.79
C GLY A 80 -4.00 -19.37 -26.46
N ARG A 81 -3.45 -19.79 -25.31
CA ARG A 81 -3.94 -19.33 -24.00
C ARG A 81 -3.49 -17.91 -23.71
N ILE A 82 -4.41 -17.08 -23.24
CA ILE A 82 -4.10 -15.73 -22.77
C ILE A 82 -3.42 -15.82 -21.42
N GLY A 83 -2.24 -15.21 -21.30
CA GLY A 83 -1.47 -15.13 -20.08
C GLY A 83 -1.30 -13.68 -19.62
N LEU A 84 -1.37 -13.48 -18.30
CA LEU A 84 -1.01 -12.24 -17.66
C LEU A 84 0.45 -12.34 -17.18
N ARG A 85 1.24 -11.30 -17.41
CA ARG A 85 2.63 -11.23 -16.95
C ARG A 85 2.92 -9.92 -16.23
N VAL A 86 3.80 -9.98 -15.25
CA VAL A 86 4.40 -8.78 -14.66
C VAL A 86 5.35 -8.20 -15.70
N PRO A 87 5.19 -6.92 -16.06
CA PRO A 87 6.13 -6.27 -16.99
C PRO A 87 7.52 -6.12 -16.37
N ALA A 88 8.58 -6.38 -17.15
CA ALA A 88 9.95 -6.24 -16.66
C ALA A 88 10.25 -4.82 -16.16
N ALA A 89 9.80 -3.80 -16.89
CA ALA A 89 9.97 -2.41 -16.51
C ALA A 89 9.36 -2.07 -15.13
N VAL A 90 8.26 -2.73 -14.74
CA VAL A 90 7.65 -2.55 -13.41
C VAL A 90 8.55 -3.14 -12.33
N ILE A 91 9.07 -4.35 -12.58
CA ILE A 91 10.01 -4.99 -11.64
C ILE A 91 11.25 -4.11 -11.47
N ASP A 92 11.80 -3.60 -12.55
CA ASP A 92 12.97 -2.74 -12.54
C ASP A 92 12.71 -1.41 -11.81
N ALA A 93 11.57 -0.79 -12.04
CA ALA A 93 11.16 0.45 -11.35
C ALA A 93 11.00 0.25 -9.83
N HIS A 94 10.39 -0.86 -9.41
CA HIS A 94 10.30 -1.19 -7.98
C HIS A 94 11.67 -1.53 -7.39
N CYS A 95 12.52 -2.25 -8.11
CA CYS A 95 13.88 -2.57 -7.68
C CYS A 95 14.75 -1.32 -7.52
N ALA A 96 14.62 -0.34 -8.41
CA ALA A 96 15.41 0.89 -8.39
C ALA A 96 15.26 1.68 -7.10
N GLN A 97 14.08 1.63 -6.45
CA GLN A 97 13.80 2.31 -5.18
C GLN A 97 14.69 1.84 -4.02
N TYR A 98 15.23 0.63 -4.10
CA TYR A 98 16.08 0.00 -3.08
C TYR A 98 17.56 -0.03 -3.47
N MET A 99 17.92 0.66 -4.56
CA MET A 99 19.26 0.66 -5.12
C MET A 99 19.81 2.08 -5.23
N LYS A 100 21.14 2.18 -5.13
CA LYS A 100 21.90 3.39 -5.46
C LYS A 100 23.17 2.96 -6.18
N HIS A 101 23.47 3.57 -7.34
CA HIS A 101 24.61 3.20 -8.18
C HIS A 101 24.68 1.68 -8.48
N GLY A 102 23.55 1.08 -8.84
CA GLY A 102 23.46 -0.35 -9.17
C GLY A 102 23.56 -1.32 -7.98
N LYS A 103 23.70 -0.84 -6.74
CA LYS A 103 23.86 -1.67 -5.54
C LYS A 103 22.73 -1.43 -4.54
N PRO A 104 22.27 -2.48 -3.81
CA PRO A 104 21.29 -2.30 -2.74
C PRO A 104 21.77 -1.29 -1.70
N THR A 105 20.90 -0.37 -1.28
CA THR A 105 21.24 0.68 -0.32
C THR A 105 20.31 0.65 0.87
N HIS A 106 20.74 1.25 2.00
CA HIS A 106 19.87 1.49 3.14
C HIS A 106 18.90 2.65 2.84
N ARG A 107 17.81 2.73 3.60
CA ARG A 107 16.83 3.84 3.51
C ARG A 107 17.05 4.82 4.66
N PRO A 108 17.69 5.99 4.41
CA PRO A 108 18.02 6.96 5.47
C PRO A 108 16.78 7.44 6.24
N ALA A 109 15.66 7.63 5.56
CA ALA A 109 14.41 8.10 6.16
C ALA A 109 13.83 7.16 7.24
N LEU A 110 14.29 5.91 7.30
CA LEU A 110 13.80 4.93 8.27
C LEU A 110 14.77 4.68 9.44
N LEU A 111 15.94 5.31 9.47
CA LEU A 111 16.96 5.03 10.48
C LEU A 111 16.53 5.36 11.91
N PHE A 112 15.62 6.32 12.07
CA PHE A 112 15.11 6.76 13.39
C PHE A 112 13.83 6.04 13.82
N GLU A 113 13.25 5.19 12.94
CA GLU A 113 12.07 4.42 13.25
C GLU A 113 12.40 3.18 14.10
N HIS A 114 11.41 2.62 14.80
CA HIS A 114 11.55 1.34 15.47
C HIS A 114 11.77 0.21 14.46
N ASP A 115 12.53 -0.82 14.85
CA ASP A 115 12.80 -1.99 13.99
C ASP A 115 11.50 -2.66 13.51
N TYR A 116 10.49 -2.73 14.38
CA TYR A 116 9.15 -3.18 14.03
C TYR A 116 8.59 -2.37 12.84
N THR A 117 8.58 -1.06 12.95
CA THR A 117 8.06 -0.16 11.90
C THR A 117 8.85 -0.27 10.60
N ILE A 118 10.19 -0.41 10.71
CA ILE A 118 11.06 -0.60 9.53
C ILE A 118 10.66 -1.88 8.81
N VAL A 119 10.61 -3.02 9.50
CA VAL A 119 10.29 -4.32 8.90
C VAL A 119 8.87 -4.35 8.35
N GLU A 120 7.90 -3.79 9.08
CA GLU A 120 6.51 -3.69 8.65
C GLU A 120 6.36 -2.88 7.36
N ARG A 121 7.08 -1.74 7.26
CA ARG A 121 7.06 -0.90 6.05
C ARG A 121 7.55 -1.66 4.83
N TYR A 122 8.68 -2.35 4.93
CA TYR A 122 9.18 -3.19 3.84
C TYR A 122 8.21 -4.31 3.49
N GLN A 123 7.62 -4.98 4.48
CA GLN A 123 6.65 -6.05 4.24
C GLN A 123 5.38 -5.54 3.56
N THR A 124 4.87 -4.40 3.97
CA THR A 124 3.65 -3.80 3.40
C THR A 124 3.88 -3.41 1.93
N GLU A 125 5.01 -2.78 1.64
CA GLU A 125 5.39 -2.41 0.27
C GLU A 125 5.55 -3.68 -0.62
N TYR A 126 6.25 -4.70 -0.13
CA TYR A 126 6.44 -5.96 -0.84
C TYR A 126 5.13 -6.71 -1.06
N ARG A 127 4.32 -6.84 0.00
CA ARG A 127 3.01 -7.50 -0.06
C ARG A 127 2.08 -6.84 -1.06
N GLY A 128 2.05 -5.52 -1.10
CA GLY A 128 1.23 -4.76 -2.05
C GLY A 128 1.57 -5.11 -3.50
N VAL A 129 2.86 -5.16 -3.84
CA VAL A 129 3.31 -5.54 -5.19
C VAL A 129 2.96 -7.00 -5.51
N VAL A 130 3.25 -7.92 -4.59
CA VAL A 130 2.97 -9.36 -4.81
C VAL A 130 1.48 -9.60 -4.97
N GLN A 131 0.63 -9.03 -4.10
CA GLN A 131 -0.82 -9.19 -4.18
C GLN A 131 -1.39 -8.65 -5.49
N TYR A 132 -0.91 -7.50 -5.94
CA TYR A 132 -1.34 -6.94 -7.22
C TYR A 132 -1.05 -7.88 -8.40
N TYR A 133 0.09 -8.57 -8.38
CA TYR A 133 0.54 -9.43 -9.47
C TYR A 133 0.33 -10.94 -9.24
N LEU A 134 -0.52 -11.35 -8.30
CA LEU A 134 -0.77 -12.78 -8.01
C LEU A 134 -1.31 -13.58 -9.19
N LEU A 135 -2.02 -12.93 -10.12
CA LEU A 135 -2.57 -13.57 -11.31
C LEU A 135 -1.53 -13.79 -12.42
N ALA A 136 -0.35 -13.18 -12.31
CA ALA A 136 0.68 -13.26 -13.32
C ALA A 136 1.31 -14.66 -13.39
N SER A 137 1.51 -15.17 -14.61
CA SER A 137 2.18 -16.46 -14.85
C SER A 137 3.66 -16.43 -14.43
N ASN A 138 4.29 -15.26 -14.47
CA ASN A 138 5.68 -15.02 -14.10
C ASN A 138 5.86 -14.33 -12.75
N VAL A 139 4.92 -14.48 -11.82
CA VAL A 139 4.99 -13.87 -10.47
C VAL A 139 6.27 -14.24 -9.73
N SER A 140 6.88 -15.37 -10.02
CA SER A 140 8.18 -15.81 -9.48
C SER A 140 9.31 -14.82 -9.76
N GLN A 141 9.24 -14.02 -10.82
CA GLN A 141 10.24 -12.99 -11.14
C GLN A 141 10.30 -11.88 -10.08
N LEU A 142 9.26 -11.72 -9.24
CA LEU A 142 9.29 -10.82 -8.08
C LEU A 142 10.28 -11.28 -6.98
N SER A 143 10.88 -12.46 -7.10
CA SER A 143 11.98 -12.92 -6.24
C SER A 143 13.18 -11.97 -6.28
N ARG A 144 13.45 -11.34 -7.43
CA ARG A 144 14.49 -10.31 -7.57
C ARG A 144 14.19 -9.08 -6.69
N LEU A 145 12.94 -8.62 -6.70
CA LEU A 145 12.50 -7.53 -5.83
C LEU A 145 12.62 -7.93 -4.36
N HIS A 146 12.14 -9.12 -3.99
CA HIS A 146 12.28 -9.65 -2.63
C HIS A 146 13.71 -9.62 -2.14
N TRP A 147 14.64 -10.13 -2.95
CA TRP A 147 16.07 -10.17 -2.59
C TRP A 147 16.63 -8.76 -2.39
N LEU A 148 16.35 -7.82 -3.32
CA LEU A 148 16.83 -6.43 -3.21
C LEU A 148 16.27 -5.72 -1.98
N MET A 149 14.98 -5.89 -1.72
CA MET A 149 14.34 -5.33 -0.53
C MET A 149 14.93 -5.92 0.75
N GLN A 150 15.18 -7.23 0.79
CA GLN A 150 15.85 -7.88 1.93
C GLN A 150 17.25 -7.32 2.15
N GLN A 151 18.04 -7.16 1.08
CA GLN A 151 19.38 -6.58 1.17
C GLN A 151 19.34 -5.12 1.65
N SER A 152 18.37 -4.33 1.20
CA SER A 152 18.16 -2.96 1.64
C SER A 152 17.72 -2.89 3.11
N LEU A 153 16.80 -3.74 3.53
CA LEU A 153 16.32 -3.85 4.91
C LEU A 153 17.47 -4.16 5.88
N ILE A 154 18.25 -5.19 5.56
CA ILE A 154 19.42 -5.58 6.39
C ILE A 154 20.43 -4.43 6.49
N ARG A 155 20.67 -3.69 5.40
CA ARG A 155 21.56 -2.51 5.42
C ARG A 155 20.97 -1.36 6.26
N THR A 156 19.67 -1.17 6.23
CA THR A 156 18.98 -0.15 7.03
C THR A 156 19.13 -0.45 8.52
N LEU A 157 18.85 -1.70 8.92
CA LEU A 157 19.01 -2.15 10.30
C LEU A 157 20.48 -2.12 10.75
N ALA A 158 21.41 -2.58 9.91
CA ALA A 158 22.85 -2.57 10.22
C ALA A 158 23.38 -1.14 10.42
N ASN A 159 22.94 -0.19 9.60
CA ASN A 159 23.32 1.21 9.76
C ASN A 159 22.71 1.83 11.03
N LYS A 160 21.45 1.54 11.32
CA LYS A 160 20.78 2.00 12.53
C LYS A 160 21.49 1.51 13.80
N HIS A 161 21.80 0.22 13.87
CA HIS A 161 22.42 -0.40 15.05
C HIS A 161 23.95 -0.33 15.05
N LYS A 162 24.57 0.33 14.05
CA LYS A 162 26.02 0.43 13.90
C LYS A 162 26.72 -0.92 13.95
N THR A 163 26.15 -1.94 13.31
CA THR A 163 26.63 -3.32 13.31
C THR A 163 26.80 -3.87 11.90
N GLY A 164 27.39 -5.06 11.80
CA GLY A 164 27.56 -5.75 10.52
C GLY A 164 26.24 -6.35 9.99
N ARG A 165 26.11 -6.41 8.66
CA ARG A 165 24.94 -7.01 7.99
C ARG A 165 24.68 -8.48 8.40
N ARG A 166 25.76 -9.26 8.61
CA ARG A 166 25.67 -10.66 9.04
C ARG A 166 25.08 -10.78 10.45
N ALA A 167 25.46 -9.89 11.36
CA ALA A 167 24.88 -9.84 12.69
C ALA A 167 23.38 -9.56 12.64
N MET A 168 22.95 -8.54 11.87
CA MET A 168 21.52 -8.24 11.70
C MET A 168 20.74 -9.38 11.09
N LEU A 169 21.29 -10.04 10.07
CA LEU A 169 20.65 -11.21 9.49
C LEU A 169 20.45 -12.33 10.53
N ASN A 170 21.46 -12.59 11.35
CA ASN A 170 21.37 -13.65 12.39
C ASN A 170 20.37 -13.27 13.48
N THR A 171 20.31 -12.00 13.91
CA THR A 171 19.38 -11.50 14.92
C THR A 171 17.90 -11.65 14.50
N TYR A 172 17.58 -11.34 13.24
CA TYR A 172 16.19 -11.30 12.78
C TYR A 172 15.77 -12.52 11.96
N ARG A 173 16.69 -13.42 11.64
CA ARG A 173 16.40 -14.63 10.84
C ARG A 173 15.39 -15.51 11.57
N SER A 174 14.31 -15.83 10.86
CA SER A 174 13.23 -16.70 11.35
C SER A 174 12.59 -17.46 10.20
N THR A 175 11.59 -18.25 10.53
CA THR A 175 10.77 -18.99 9.56
C THR A 175 9.31 -18.71 9.82
N VAL A 176 8.50 -18.80 8.78
CA VAL A 176 7.04 -18.73 8.84
C VAL A 176 6.45 -19.93 8.12
N HIS A 177 5.43 -20.53 8.72
CA HIS A 177 4.67 -21.61 8.10
C HIS A 177 3.62 -21.01 7.15
N THR A 178 3.62 -21.48 5.92
CA THR A 178 2.64 -21.09 4.90
C THR A 178 1.91 -22.34 4.41
N LEU A 179 0.82 -22.17 3.67
CA LEU A 179 0.11 -23.28 3.03
C LEU A 179 0.99 -24.08 2.04
N HIS A 180 2.12 -23.53 1.65
CA HIS A 180 3.06 -24.15 0.72
C HIS A 180 4.38 -24.58 1.37
N GLY A 181 4.40 -24.73 2.69
CA GLY A 181 5.57 -25.12 3.46
C GLY A 181 6.21 -23.98 4.25
N THR A 182 7.33 -24.27 4.89
CA THR A 182 8.06 -23.33 5.73
C THR A 182 8.95 -22.42 4.86
N MET A 183 8.82 -21.12 5.06
CA MET A 183 9.61 -20.10 4.34
C MET A 183 10.49 -19.30 5.30
N LYS A 184 11.65 -18.89 4.82
CA LYS A 184 12.57 -18.01 5.56
C LYS A 184 12.03 -16.58 5.55
N CYS A 185 12.14 -15.88 6.68
CA CYS A 185 11.76 -14.48 6.83
C CYS A 185 12.72 -13.75 7.80
N LEU A 186 12.60 -12.43 7.88
CA LEU A 186 13.20 -11.60 8.92
C LEU A 186 12.07 -11.18 9.87
N LYS A 187 12.14 -11.57 11.13
CA LYS A 187 11.07 -11.37 12.12
C LYS A 187 11.52 -10.46 13.24
N VAL A 188 10.68 -9.52 13.60
CA VAL A 188 10.84 -8.66 14.77
C VAL A 188 9.69 -8.91 15.71
N THR A 189 10.03 -9.11 16.99
CA THR A 189 9.05 -9.26 18.07
C THR A 189 9.32 -8.14 19.09
N VAL A 190 8.28 -7.39 19.44
CA VAL A 190 8.33 -6.34 20.46
C VAL A 190 7.47 -6.77 21.62
N ASP A 191 8.09 -6.98 22.76
CA ASP A 191 7.38 -7.24 24.01
C ASP A 191 6.69 -5.97 24.50
N ARG A 192 5.45 -6.07 24.96
CA ARG A 192 4.64 -4.98 25.48
C ARG A 192 4.30 -5.10 26.96
N GLY A 193 4.97 -6.02 27.68
CA GLY A 193 4.72 -6.31 29.09
C GLY A 193 3.70 -7.43 29.30
N LYS A 194 3.50 -7.81 30.57
CA LYS A 194 2.81 -9.05 30.96
C LYS A 194 1.35 -9.16 30.51
N ASP A 195 0.67 -8.02 30.30
CA ASP A 195 -0.79 -8.02 30.02
C ASP A 195 -1.14 -7.80 28.54
N LYS A 196 -0.15 -7.76 27.64
CA LYS A 196 -0.36 -7.47 26.22
C LYS A 196 0.36 -8.43 25.33
N ASN A 197 -0.33 -8.95 24.31
CA ASN A 197 0.29 -9.78 23.30
C ASN A 197 1.46 -9.03 22.62
N PRO A 198 2.60 -9.70 22.36
CA PRO A 198 3.74 -9.10 21.70
C PRO A 198 3.35 -8.63 20.28
N LEU A 199 3.93 -7.54 19.83
CA LEU A 199 3.82 -7.12 18.44
C LEU A 199 4.82 -7.93 17.60
N ILE A 200 4.32 -8.58 16.58
CA ILE A 200 5.12 -9.42 15.70
C ILE A 200 4.96 -8.90 14.27
N THR A 201 6.07 -8.67 13.60
CA THR A 201 6.10 -8.39 12.17
C THR A 201 7.21 -9.18 11.50
N SER A 202 7.06 -9.47 10.20
CA SER A 202 8.08 -10.21 9.46
C SER A 202 8.16 -9.74 8.01
N PHE A 203 9.37 -9.69 7.46
CA PHE A 203 9.61 -9.46 6.04
C PHE A 203 9.90 -10.77 5.33
N GLY A 204 9.18 -11.04 4.24
CA GLY A 204 9.26 -12.28 3.46
C GLY A 204 8.10 -13.24 3.79
N GLY A 205 8.30 -14.52 3.50
CA GLY A 205 7.28 -15.54 3.78
C GLY A 205 6.04 -15.48 2.90
N ILE A 206 6.08 -14.79 1.77
CA ILE A 206 4.98 -14.73 0.80
C ILE A 206 5.33 -15.66 -0.38
N PRO A 207 4.54 -16.72 -0.62
CA PRO A 207 4.78 -17.62 -1.74
C PRO A 207 4.56 -16.91 -3.09
N LEU A 208 5.56 -16.93 -3.96
CA LEU A 208 5.47 -16.37 -5.31
C LEU A 208 4.90 -17.41 -6.29
N ARG A 209 3.67 -17.83 -6.04
CA ARG A 209 2.93 -18.78 -6.86
C ARG A 209 1.72 -18.11 -7.49
N ARG A 210 1.50 -18.37 -8.79
CA ARG A 210 0.30 -17.90 -9.49
C ARG A 210 -0.95 -18.44 -8.82
N GLN A 211 -1.87 -17.55 -8.48
CA GLN A 211 -3.19 -17.90 -7.97
C GLN A 211 -4.20 -17.77 -9.10
N LYS A 212 -4.63 -18.90 -9.66
CA LYS A 212 -5.60 -18.93 -10.79
C LYS A 212 -6.99 -18.44 -10.38
N HIS A 213 -7.34 -18.61 -9.13
CA HIS A 213 -8.67 -18.30 -8.56
C HIS A 213 -8.59 -17.26 -7.44
N ALA A 214 -7.63 -16.35 -7.53
CA ALA A 214 -7.55 -15.26 -6.56
C ALA A 214 -8.81 -14.41 -6.63
N ILE A 215 -9.62 -14.46 -5.59
CA ILE A 215 -10.66 -13.48 -5.37
C ILE A 215 -9.95 -12.22 -4.90
N LEU A 216 -9.91 -11.21 -5.77
CA LEU A 216 -9.45 -9.89 -5.39
C LEU A 216 -10.55 -9.28 -4.52
N HIS A 217 -10.32 -9.24 -3.22
CA HIS A 217 -11.17 -8.48 -2.34
C HIS A 217 -10.87 -6.99 -2.58
N ASP A 218 -11.76 -6.32 -3.27
CA ASP A 218 -11.77 -4.86 -3.44
C ASP A 218 -12.16 -4.11 -2.15
N SER A 219 -12.34 -4.83 -1.05
CA SER A 219 -12.43 -4.19 0.24
C SER A 219 -11.12 -3.42 0.45
N LEU A 220 -11.21 -2.11 0.31
CA LEU A 220 -10.17 -1.22 0.81
C LEU A 220 -9.81 -1.73 2.20
N PRO A 221 -8.53 -2.04 2.49
CA PRO A 221 -8.14 -2.32 3.84
C PRO A 221 -8.72 -1.17 4.65
N LEU A 222 -9.46 -1.49 5.71
CA LEU A 222 -9.86 -0.50 6.69
C LEU A 222 -8.54 0.16 7.10
N ARG A 223 -8.20 1.21 6.38
CA ARG A 223 -7.16 2.10 6.83
C ARG A 223 -7.74 2.66 8.12
N PHE A 224 -7.27 2.12 9.21
CA PHE A 224 -7.21 2.89 10.44
C PHE A 224 -6.28 4.06 10.13
N ASP A 225 -6.75 4.98 9.35
CA ASP A 225 -6.21 6.33 9.24
C ASP A 225 -6.48 7.01 10.60
N GLY A 226 -5.78 6.45 11.60
CA GLY A 226 -6.03 6.78 12.99
C GLY A 226 -5.52 8.14 13.39
N SER A 227 -5.15 9.07 12.52
CA SER A 227 -4.59 10.26 13.10
C SER A 227 -4.84 11.58 12.39
N ARG A 228 -4.86 11.67 11.09
CA ARG A 228 -4.95 13.01 10.46
C ARG A 228 -6.29 13.31 9.82
N ASN A 229 -6.95 12.34 9.22
CA ASN A 229 -8.23 12.57 8.55
C ASN A 229 -9.35 12.90 9.55
N GLU A 230 -9.34 12.30 10.73
CA GLU A 230 -10.31 12.62 11.79
C GLU A 230 -10.09 14.03 12.34
N LEU A 231 -8.83 14.40 12.60
CA LEU A 231 -8.52 15.75 13.06
C LEU A 231 -8.93 16.80 12.03
N ILE A 232 -8.63 16.56 10.75
CA ILE A 232 -9.01 17.46 9.65
C ILE A 232 -10.54 17.54 9.53
N LYS A 233 -11.26 16.43 9.57
CA LYS A 233 -12.74 16.43 9.54
C LYS A 233 -13.34 17.20 10.70
N ARG A 234 -12.79 17.06 11.89
CA ARG A 234 -13.22 17.79 13.10
C ARG A 234 -12.92 19.28 12.99
N LEU A 235 -11.76 19.64 12.44
CA LEU A 235 -11.40 21.03 12.23
C LEU A 235 -12.29 21.69 11.14
N LEU A 236 -12.55 20.96 10.05
CA LEU A 236 -13.44 21.43 8.97
C LEU A 236 -14.93 21.50 9.36
N ALA A 237 -15.32 20.93 10.49
CA ALA A 237 -16.65 21.09 11.05
C ALA A 237 -16.87 22.48 11.68
N ASP A 238 -15.79 23.26 11.83
CA ASP A 238 -15.76 24.64 12.37
C ASP A 238 -16.59 24.80 13.65
N ALA A 239 -16.63 23.76 14.47
CA ALA A 239 -17.40 23.73 15.73
C ALA A 239 -16.46 23.46 16.92
N CYS A 240 -16.54 24.33 17.92
CA CYS A 240 -15.82 24.16 19.17
C CYS A 240 -16.30 22.92 19.93
N GLU A 241 -15.40 21.99 20.22
CA GLU A 241 -15.76 20.76 20.94
C GLU A 241 -16.09 21.00 22.44
N LEU A 242 -15.85 22.17 22.98
CA LEU A 242 -16.21 22.53 24.38
C LEU A 242 -17.51 23.27 24.47
N CYS A 243 -17.65 24.41 23.81
CA CYS A 243 -18.83 25.28 23.92
C CYS A 243 -19.79 25.17 22.73
N GLY A 244 -19.49 24.40 21.71
CA GLY A 244 -20.34 24.28 20.52
C GLY A 244 -20.34 25.48 19.57
N ALA A 245 -19.64 26.58 19.90
CA ALA A 245 -19.59 27.76 19.04
C ALA A 245 -19.06 27.41 17.64
N GLN A 246 -19.78 27.91 16.64
CA GLN A 246 -19.34 27.74 15.23
C GLN A 246 -18.46 28.93 14.81
N GLY A 247 -17.49 28.64 13.94
CA GLY A 247 -16.56 29.59 13.39
C GLY A 247 -15.12 29.14 13.52
N TYR A 248 -14.19 30.08 13.42
CA TYR A 248 -12.77 29.78 13.45
C TYR A 248 -12.36 29.01 14.70
N CYS A 249 -11.91 27.76 14.51
CA CYS A 249 -11.45 26.87 15.56
C CYS A 249 -9.94 26.56 15.40
N GLU A 250 -9.28 26.38 16.53
CA GLU A 250 -7.87 26.05 16.64
C GLU A 250 -7.68 24.65 17.23
N VAL A 251 -6.55 24.03 16.95
CA VAL A 251 -6.20 22.72 17.52
C VAL A 251 -5.40 22.91 18.81
N HIS A 252 -6.02 22.62 19.94
CA HIS A 252 -5.29 22.46 21.19
C HIS A 252 -4.72 21.05 21.30
N HIS A 253 -3.44 20.90 21.61
CA HIS A 253 -2.81 19.60 21.78
C HIS A 253 -1.98 19.49 23.05
N ILE A 254 -1.88 18.28 23.59
CA ILE A 254 -1.04 17.91 24.72
C ILE A 254 0.08 16.97 24.30
N ARG A 255 1.24 17.09 24.96
CA ARG A 255 2.41 16.27 24.65
C ARG A 255 2.16 14.79 24.96
N LYS A 256 1.57 14.47 26.11
CA LYS A 256 1.29 13.09 26.55
C LYS A 256 -0.09 13.04 27.22
N LEU A 257 -0.83 11.91 27.05
CA LEU A 257 -2.07 11.67 27.78
C LEU A 257 -1.84 11.56 29.30
N ALA A 258 -0.65 11.19 29.73
CA ALA A 258 -0.25 11.19 31.14
C ALA A 258 -0.28 12.59 31.76
N ASP A 259 -0.07 13.64 30.97
CA ASP A 259 -0.07 15.04 31.44
C ASP A 259 -1.48 15.47 31.88
N LEU A 260 -2.53 14.72 31.51
CA LEU A 260 -3.90 14.91 31.99
C LEU A 260 -4.10 14.40 33.45
N LYS A 261 -3.14 13.62 33.96
CA LYS A 261 -3.16 13.09 35.34
C LYS A 261 -2.34 14.00 36.25
N VAL A 262 -2.83 15.18 36.54
CA VAL A 262 -2.16 16.08 37.51
C VAL A 262 -2.43 15.55 38.94
N LYS A 263 -1.35 15.22 39.66
CA LYS A 263 -1.43 14.82 41.08
C LYS A 263 -1.89 16.02 41.94
N GLY A 264 -2.85 15.80 42.81
CA GLY A 264 -3.26 16.81 43.82
C GLY A 264 -4.43 17.70 43.41
N ARG A 265 -5.01 17.60 42.22
CA ARG A 265 -6.20 18.34 41.82
C ARG A 265 -7.42 17.45 41.92
N THR A 266 -8.33 17.77 42.84
CA THR A 266 -9.58 17.02 43.09
C THR A 266 -10.61 17.21 41.97
N GLU A 267 -10.68 18.38 41.35
CA GLU A 267 -11.53 18.66 40.20
C GLU A 267 -10.70 18.91 38.94
N LYS A 268 -10.99 18.17 37.89
CA LYS A 268 -10.37 18.33 36.58
C LYS A 268 -11.27 19.19 35.69
N PRO A 269 -10.67 20.13 34.92
CA PRO A 269 -11.42 20.92 33.95
C PRO A 269 -12.16 20.02 32.93
N PRO A 270 -13.34 20.46 32.40
CA PRO A 270 -14.14 19.67 31.44
C PRO A 270 -13.36 19.21 30.21
N TRP A 271 -12.44 20.02 29.72
CA TRP A 271 -11.61 19.67 28.58
C TRP A 271 -10.66 18.48 28.86
N VAL A 272 -10.14 18.37 30.09
CA VAL A 272 -9.31 17.23 30.53
C VAL A 272 -10.10 15.94 30.53
N HIS A 273 -11.34 15.98 31.07
CA HIS A 273 -12.24 14.83 31.04
C HIS A 273 -12.56 14.40 29.61
N ARG A 274 -12.85 15.36 28.72
CA ARG A 274 -13.18 15.09 27.32
C ARG A 274 -12.02 14.47 26.55
N MET A 275 -10.80 14.97 26.75
CA MET A 275 -9.58 14.39 26.13
C MET A 275 -9.26 13.00 26.69
N ALA A 276 -9.39 12.81 28.00
CA ALA A 276 -9.12 11.53 28.67
C ALA A 276 -10.14 10.46 28.26
N ALA A 277 -11.43 10.76 28.25
CA ALA A 277 -12.50 9.85 27.85
C ALA A 277 -12.35 9.38 26.40
N ARG A 278 -11.88 10.24 25.51
CA ARG A 278 -11.67 9.93 24.09
C ARG A 278 -10.27 9.42 23.78
N GLN A 279 -9.38 9.36 24.78
CA GLN A 279 -7.95 9.01 24.64
C GLN A 279 -7.25 9.76 23.50
N ARG A 280 -7.61 11.04 23.33
CA ARG A 280 -7.09 11.89 22.25
C ARG A 280 -6.13 12.94 22.80
N LYS A 281 -5.08 13.24 22.00
CA LYS A 281 -4.13 14.29 22.33
C LYS A 281 -4.50 15.65 21.74
N THR A 282 -5.60 15.71 20.98
CA THR A 282 -6.05 16.92 20.28
C THR A 282 -7.49 17.24 20.60
N LEU A 283 -7.80 18.53 20.72
CA LEU A 283 -9.11 19.09 20.92
C LEU A 283 -9.30 20.27 19.97
N ILE A 284 -10.44 20.36 19.31
CA ILE A 284 -10.79 21.49 18.45
C ILE A 284 -11.57 22.49 19.29
N VAL A 285 -11.06 23.70 19.41
CA VAL A 285 -11.63 24.73 20.29
C VAL A 285 -11.63 26.09 19.63
N CYS A 286 -12.64 26.91 19.92
CA CYS A 286 -12.62 28.30 19.53
C CYS A 286 -11.52 29.06 20.28
N ARG A 287 -11.15 30.23 19.80
CA ARG A 287 -10.07 31.04 20.35
C ARG A 287 -10.26 31.35 21.85
N ASP A 288 -11.48 31.66 22.26
CA ASP A 288 -11.78 31.96 23.67
C ASP A 288 -11.56 30.75 24.59
N CYS A 289 -12.08 29.58 24.17
CA CYS A 289 -11.86 28.34 24.92
C CYS A 289 -10.37 27.94 24.92
N HIS A 290 -9.62 28.18 23.84
CA HIS A 290 -8.18 27.92 23.75
C HIS A 290 -7.40 28.79 24.73
N HIS A 291 -7.68 30.09 24.76
CA HIS A 291 -7.07 31.02 25.74
C HIS A 291 -7.46 30.68 27.18
N ALA A 292 -8.71 30.27 27.42
CA ALA A 292 -9.14 29.86 28.76
C ALA A 292 -8.38 28.62 29.27
N ILE A 293 -8.16 27.63 28.37
CA ILE A 293 -7.35 26.43 28.71
C ILE A 293 -5.95 26.83 29.12
N HIS A 294 -5.27 27.68 28.33
CA HIS A 294 -3.90 28.10 28.61
C HIS A 294 -3.80 28.98 29.86
N ALA A 295 -4.82 29.78 30.14
CA ALA A 295 -4.87 30.62 31.34
C ALA A 295 -5.36 29.88 32.60
N GLY A 296 -5.69 28.56 32.49
CA GLY A 296 -6.24 27.77 33.59
C GLY A 296 -7.60 28.20 34.06
N ARG A 297 -8.34 28.98 33.24
CA ARG A 297 -9.69 29.48 33.54
C ARG A 297 -10.78 28.47 33.16
N PRO A 298 -11.97 28.49 33.77
CA PRO A 298 -13.08 27.64 33.35
C PRO A 298 -13.46 27.94 31.90
N THR A 299 -13.65 26.90 31.11
CA THR A 299 -14.12 27.00 29.72
C THR A 299 -15.65 27.09 29.70
N ARG A 300 -16.22 27.89 28.80
CA ARG A 300 -17.66 27.93 28.58
C ARG A 300 -18.17 26.52 28.24
N GLN A 301 -19.22 26.09 28.91
CA GLN A 301 -19.98 24.86 28.60
C GLN A 301 -20.98 25.14 27.50
#